data_c28fee97e00c326ee8fbfd20f9151ac3
#
_entry.id   c28fee97e00c326ee8fbfd20f9151ac3
#
_cell.length_a   1.000
_cell.length_b   1.000
_cell.length_c   1.000
_cell.angle_alpha   90.00
_cell.angle_beta   90.00
_cell.angle_gamma   90.00
#
_symmetry.space_group_name_H-M   'P 1'
#
loop_
_entity.id
_entity.type
_entity.pdbx_description
1 polymer ?
#
loop_
_entity_poly.entity_id
_entity_poly.type
_entity_poly.pdbx_seq_one_letter_code
_entity_poly.pdbx_strand_id
1 'polypeptide(L)'
;MKTIIALSYIFCLALGQDLPGNDNSTATLCLGHHAVPNGTLVKTITDDQIEVTNATELVQSSGSKYVCQNTLKLATGMRNVPEKQTRGLFGAIAGFIENGWEGMIDGWYGFRHQNSEGTGQAADLKSTQAAIDQITNKVNSVIEKMNEKSHQTEKESSNATGRMKQIEDKIEEIESKLWCYNAELLVALENQRTIDLTDSEMNKLFEKTRRQLRENAEDMGNGCFKIYHKCDNACIESIRNGTYDHDVYRDEALNNRFQIKGVELKSGYKDWIAAADYKDDDDKPGGGGSGGGGSGGGGSHHHHHH
;
A
#
# COMPACT_ATOMS: atom_id res chain seq x y z
N MET A 1 -13.39 43.14 -14.66
CA MET A 1 -12.79 41.79 -14.51
C MET A 1 -11.27 41.82 -14.28
N LYS A 2 -10.50 42.63 -15.00
CA LYS A 2 -9.03 42.72 -14.79
C LYS A 2 -8.61 43.28 -13.41
N THR A 3 -9.40 44.14 -12.82
CA THR A 3 -9.14 44.71 -11.47
C THR A 3 -9.40 43.74 -10.30
N ILE A 4 -10.34 42.85 -10.46
CA ILE A 4 -10.66 41.82 -9.41
C ILE A 4 -9.57 40.77 -9.38
N ILE A 5 -9.01 40.39 -10.52
CA ILE A 5 -7.92 39.40 -10.61
C ILE A 5 -6.63 39.98 -10.02
N ALA A 6 -6.34 41.28 -10.26
CA ALA A 6 -5.17 41.91 -9.67
C ALA A 6 -5.23 42.06 -8.14
N LEU A 7 -6.43 42.34 -7.59
CA LEU A 7 -6.65 42.41 -6.14
C LEU A 7 -6.53 41.04 -5.47
N SER A 8 -6.97 39.97 -6.11
CA SER A 8 -6.81 38.61 -5.63
C SER A 8 -5.35 38.18 -5.60
N TYR A 9 -4.57 38.59 -6.60
CA TYR A 9 -3.13 38.34 -6.68
C TYR A 9 -2.33 39.05 -5.58
N ILE A 10 -2.69 40.30 -5.31
CA ILE A 10 -2.05 41.11 -4.25
C ILE A 10 -2.41 40.56 -2.88
N PHE A 11 -3.61 40.06 -2.68
CA PHE A 11 -4.07 39.49 -1.42
C PHE A 11 -3.39 38.16 -1.09
N CYS A 12 -3.13 37.30 -2.09
CA CYS A 12 -2.38 36.06 -1.91
C CYS A 12 -0.89 36.31 -1.56
N LEU A 13 -0.29 37.35 -2.16
CA LEU A 13 1.08 37.75 -1.84
C LEU A 13 1.21 38.35 -0.44
N ALA A 14 0.18 39.01 0.08
CA ALA A 14 0.17 39.61 1.42
C ALA A 14 0.00 38.58 2.55
N LEU A 15 -0.58 37.41 2.26
CA LEU A 15 -0.81 36.35 3.23
C LEU A 15 0.29 35.27 3.24
N GLY A 16 1.34 35.39 2.40
CA GLY A 16 2.38 34.38 2.29
C GLY A 16 1.88 32.99 1.89
N GLN A 17 0.68 32.93 1.30
CA GLN A 17 0.12 31.69 0.76
C GLN A 17 0.66 31.51 -0.65
N ASP A 18 1.36 30.41 -0.86
CA ASP A 18 1.79 29.99 -2.18
C ASP A 18 0.58 29.87 -3.10
N LEU A 19 0.67 30.47 -4.28
CA LEU A 19 -0.32 30.28 -5.33
C LEU A 19 -0.41 28.79 -5.65
N PRO A 20 -1.62 28.19 -5.66
CA PRO A 20 -1.78 26.80 -6.02
C PRO A 20 -1.36 26.58 -7.49
N GLY A 21 -0.34 25.76 -7.69
CA GLY A 21 0.19 25.33 -8.98
C GLY A 21 1.55 25.95 -9.31
N ASN A 22 2.56 25.11 -9.46
CA ASN A 22 3.92 25.37 -9.91
C ASN A 22 4.85 26.14 -8.94
N ASP A 23 4.93 25.66 -7.71
CA ASP A 23 6.12 25.91 -6.93
C ASP A 23 7.26 25.03 -7.47
N ASN A 24 8.22 25.67 -8.18
CA ASN A 24 9.39 24.96 -8.74
C ASN A 24 10.29 24.37 -7.66
N SER A 25 10.13 24.75 -6.39
CA SER A 25 10.97 24.31 -5.29
C SER A 25 10.49 23.02 -4.61
N THR A 26 9.27 22.58 -4.91
CA THR A 26 8.68 21.38 -4.31
C THR A 26 8.00 20.49 -5.33
N ALA A 27 7.70 19.27 -4.96
CA ALA A 27 6.88 18.33 -5.72
C ALA A 27 5.97 17.55 -4.78
N THR A 28 4.90 17.02 -5.31
CA THR A 28 4.01 16.11 -4.61
C THR A 28 4.05 14.74 -5.27
N LEU A 29 4.25 13.70 -4.47
CA LEU A 29 4.24 12.31 -4.89
C LEU A 29 3.20 11.55 -4.08
N CYS A 30 2.19 11.02 -4.74
CA CYS A 30 1.15 10.21 -4.14
C CYS A 30 1.27 8.76 -4.55
N LEU A 31 0.97 7.87 -3.61
CA LEU A 31 0.86 6.45 -3.85
C LEU A 31 -0.61 6.04 -3.77
N GLY A 32 -1.01 5.12 -4.60
CA GLY A 32 -2.39 4.71 -4.67
C GLY A 32 -2.57 3.36 -5.33
N HIS A 33 -3.81 2.91 -5.30
CA HIS A 33 -4.25 1.68 -5.92
C HIS A 33 -5.40 1.95 -6.89
N HIS A 34 -5.59 1.05 -7.83
CA HIS A 34 -6.66 1.17 -8.81
C HIS A 34 -8.05 1.03 -8.17
N ALA A 35 -9.05 1.51 -8.87
CA ALA A 35 -10.45 1.30 -8.58
C ALA A 35 -11.20 1.08 -9.88
N VAL A 36 -12.35 0.44 -9.80
CA VAL A 36 -13.27 0.28 -10.94
C VAL A 36 -14.64 0.84 -10.59
N PRO A 37 -15.42 1.32 -11.56
CA PRO A 37 -16.74 1.89 -11.30
C PRO A 37 -17.73 0.87 -10.69
N ASN A 38 -17.58 -0.40 -11.04
CA ASN A 38 -18.44 -1.50 -10.60
C ASN A 38 -17.57 -2.62 -10.01
N GLY A 39 -17.64 -2.79 -8.70
CA GLY A 39 -17.06 -3.93 -8.02
C GLY A 39 -18.11 -5.01 -7.74
N THR A 40 -17.66 -6.16 -7.26
CA THR A 40 -18.53 -7.25 -6.83
C THR A 40 -18.51 -7.37 -5.31
N LEU A 41 -19.69 -7.49 -4.70
CA LEU A 41 -19.80 -7.69 -3.27
C LEU A 41 -19.36 -9.10 -2.88
N VAL A 42 -18.46 -9.17 -1.92
CA VAL A 42 -18.01 -10.43 -1.30
C VAL A 42 -18.20 -10.37 0.21
N LYS A 43 -18.43 -11.54 0.80
CA LYS A 43 -18.53 -11.67 2.24
C LYS A 43 -17.14 -11.82 2.86
N THR A 44 -16.91 -11.10 3.95
CA THR A 44 -15.70 -11.19 4.77
C THR A 44 -16.07 -11.50 6.22
N ILE A 45 -15.07 -11.66 7.08
CA ILE A 45 -15.33 -11.96 8.51
C ILE A 45 -15.63 -10.70 9.31
N THR A 46 -14.94 -9.62 9.03
CA THR A 46 -15.05 -8.38 9.82
C THR A 46 -16.16 -7.45 9.34
N ASP A 47 -16.40 -7.45 8.04
CA ASP A 47 -17.50 -6.71 7.43
C ASP A 47 -18.39 -7.72 6.70
N ASP A 48 -19.69 -7.61 6.84
CA ASP A 48 -20.64 -8.56 6.25
C ASP A 48 -20.47 -8.68 4.73
N GLN A 49 -20.21 -7.56 4.07
CA GLN A 49 -19.93 -7.49 2.64
C GLN A 49 -18.98 -6.35 2.32
N ILE A 50 -17.98 -6.64 1.49
CA ILE A 50 -17.05 -5.67 0.95
C ILE A 50 -17.07 -5.76 -0.58
N GLU A 51 -17.10 -4.61 -1.24
CA GLU A 51 -16.98 -4.53 -2.68
C GLU A 51 -15.52 -4.69 -3.11
N VAL A 52 -15.27 -5.66 -4.00
CA VAL A 52 -13.93 -5.91 -4.57
C VAL A 52 -13.92 -5.63 -6.06
N THR A 53 -12.73 -5.37 -6.62
CA THR A 53 -12.56 -5.06 -8.05
C THR A 53 -12.97 -6.22 -8.96
N ASN A 54 -12.69 -7.44 -8.57
CA ASN A 54 -13.09 -8.65 -9.27
C ASN A 54 -13.45 -9.74 -8.27
N ALA A 55 -14.36 -10.62 -8.64
CA ALA A 55 -14.70 -11.80 -7.87
C ALA A 55 -15.01 -12.99 -8.78
N THR A 56 -14.66 -14.19 -8.30
CA THR A 56 -14.98 -15.46 -8.98
C THR A 56 -16.06 -16.19 -8.19
N GLU A 57 -17.12 -16.60 -8.87
CA GLU A 57 -18.14 -17.45 -8.27
C GLU A 57 -17.62 -18.89 -8.17
N LEU A 58 -17.55 -19.44 -6.97
CA LEU A 58 -17.00 -20.77 -6.73
C LEU A 58 -18.06 -21.86 -6.61
N VAL A 59 -19.23 -21.54 -6.08
CA VAL A 59 -20.29 -22.51 -5.85
C VAL A 59 -21.57 -21.95 -6.39
N GLN A 60 -22.17 -22.69 -7.32
CA GLN A 60 -23.50 -22.41 -7.85
C GLN A 60 -24.47 -23.45 -7.34
N SER A 61 -25.68 -23.03 -6.98
CA SER A 61 -26.78 -23.93 -6.73
C SER A 61 -27.17 -24.63 -8.02
N SER A 62 -26.97 -25.94 -8.09
CA SER A 62 -27.27 -26.74 -9.28
C SER A 62 -28.54 -27.60 -9.14
N GLY A 63 -29.31 -27.40 -8.08
CA GLY A 63 -30.49 -28.24 -7.79
C GLY A 63 -30.17 -29.60 -7.21
N SER A 64 -28.91 -29.94 -6.98
CA SER A 64 -28.49 -31.13 -6.24
C SER A 64 -28.62 -30.94 -4.75
N LYS A 65 -29.15 -31.93 -4.03
CA LYS A 65 -29.28 -31.90 -2.57
C LYS A 65 -27.92 -31.85 -1.84
N TYR A 66 -26.81 -32.03 -2.56
CA TYR A 66 -25.44 -32.07 -2.01
C TYR A 66 -24.65 -30.76 -2.23
N VAL A 67 -25.24 -29.76 -2.85
CA VAL A 67 -24.58 -28.49 -3.17
C VAL A 67 -25.14 -27.37 -2.31
N CYS A 68 -24.30 -26.42 -1.90
CA CYS A 68 -24.74 -25.22 -1.22
C CYS A 68 -25.75 -24.46 -2.09
N GLN A 69 -26.85 -24.03 -1.47
CA GLN A 69 -27.90 -23.30 -2.17
C GLN A 69 -27.51 -21.87 -2.52
N ASN A 70 -26.46 -21.35 -1.90
CA ASN A 70 -25.97 -20.00 -2.10
C ASN A 70 -24.75 -19.99 -3.02
N THR A 71 -24.68 -19.00 -3.89
CA THR A 71 -23.48 -18.73 -4.66
C THR A 71 -22.43 -18.09 -3.75
N LEU A 72 -21.22 -18.67 -3.75
CA LEU A 72 -20.10 -18.15 -3.00
C LEU A 72 -19.14 -17.44 -3.96
N LYS A 73 -18.76 -16.21 -3.63
CA LYS A 73 -17.85 -15.40 -4.41
C LYS A 73 -16.50 -15.29 -3.72
N LEU A 74 -15.44 -15.70 -4.40
CA LEU A 74 -14.06 -15.56 -3.94
C LEU A 74 -13.48 -14.26 -4.47
N ALA A 75 -13.00 -13.40 -3.60
CA ALA A 75 -12.34 -12.17 -3.97
C ALA A 75 -11.04 -12.44 -4.74
N THR A 76 -10.90 -11.82 -5.89
CA THR A 76 -9.70 -11.91 -6.76
C THR A 76 -9.05 -10.55 -6.98
N GLY A 77 -9.39 -9.57 -6.18
CA GLY A 77 -8.86 -8.22 -6.22
C GLY A 77 -8.92 -7.54 -4.87
N MET A 78 -8.56 -6.28 -4.85
CA MET A 78 -8.56 -5.46 -3.65
C MET A 78 -9.96 -4.86 -3.37
N ARG A 79 -10.15 -4.37 -2.16
CA ARG A 79 -11.29 -3.54 -1.82
C ARG A 79 -11.43 -2.43 -2.85
N ASN A 80 -12.63 -2.29 -3.41
CA ASN A 80 -12.92 -1.25 -4.39
C ASN A 80 -13.35 0.04 -3.69
N VAL A 81 -12.48 1.04 -3.73
CA VAL A 81 -12.76 2.37 -3.18
C VAL A 81 -12.90 3.35 -4.34
N PRO A 82 -14.11 3.82 -4.65
CA PRO A 82 -14.32 4.75 -5.76
C PRO A 82 -13.50 6.02 -5.62
N GLU A 83 -13.04 6.57 -6.75
CA GLU A 83 -12.35 7.86 -6.76
C GLU A 83 -13.35 8.97 -6.41
N LYS A 84 -13.03 9.78 -5.41
CA LYS A 84 -13.83 10.94 -5.05
C LYS A 84 -13.63 12.03 -6.10
N GLN A 85 -14.72 12.44 -6.76
CA GLN A 85 -14.69 13.46 -7.80
C GLN A 85 -14.54 14.90 -7.25
N THR A 86 -14.50 15.09 -5.97
CA THR A 86 -14.21 16.38 -5.35
C THR A 86 -12.73 16.71 -5.44
N ARG A 87 -12.25 16.87 -6.66
CA ARG A 87 -11.07 17.69 -6.86
C ARG A 87 -11.52 19.11 -6.54
N GLY A 88 -11.09 19.64 -5.38
CA GLY A 88 -11.26 21.05 -5.08
C GLY A 88 -10.77 21.88 -6.27
N LEU A 89 -11.19 23.14 -6.36
CA LEU A 89 -10.84 24.12 -7.39
C LEU A 89 -9.34 24.17 -7.76
N PHE A 90 -8.47 23.45 -7.07
CA PHE A 90 -7.01 23.51 -7.16
C PHE A 90 -6.33 22.19 -7.56
N GLY A 91 -7.06 21.16 -7.97
CA GLY A 91 -6.49 19.96 -8.58
C GLY A 91 -5.51 19.19 -7.71
N ALA A 92 -5.65 19.23 -6.37
CA ALA A 92 -4.81 18.45 -5.47
C ALA A 92 -4.98 16.96 -5.75
N ILE A 93 -3.87 16.27 -5.99
CA ILE A 93 -3.86 14.81 -6.12
C ILE A 93 -4.02 14.18 -4.74
N ALA A 94 -4.81 13.11 -4.65
CA ALA A 94 -5.04 12.37 -3.43
C ALA A 94 -4.37 11.00 -3.49
N GLY A 95 -3.94 10.49 -2.34
CA GLY A 95 -3.35 9.17 -2.21
C GLY A 95 -4.34 8.10 -1.72
N PHE A 96 -3.84 6.90 -1.47
CA PHE A 96 -4.64 5.70 -1.17
C PHE A 96 -5.45 5.78 0.13
N ILE A 97 -5.08 6.64 1.07
CA ILE A 97 -5.82 6.82 2.32
C ILE A 97 -7.20 7.42 2.06
N GLU A 98 -7.35 8.26 1.05
CA GLU A 98 -8.60 8.95 0.74
C GLU A 98 -9.49 8.17 -0.22
N ASN A 99 -8.93 7.64 -1.29
CA ASN A 99 -9.68 6.91 -2.33
C ASN A 99 -8.78 6.07 -3.23
N GLY A 100 -9.40 5.22 -4.07
CA GLY A 100 -8.73 4.54 -5.17
C GLY A 100 -8.63 5.43 -6.40
N TRP A 101 -7.93 4.96 -7.42
CA TRP A 101 -7.73 5.66 -8.69
C TRP A 101 -8.39 4.92 -9.85
N GLU A 102 -9.49 5.43 -10.32
CA GLU A 102 -10.24 4.84 -11.46
C GLU A 102 -9.47 4.96 -12.78
N GLY A 103 -8.60 5.97 -12.90
CA GLY A 103 -7.77 6.18 -14.07
C GLY A 103 -6.55 5.27 -14.18
N MET A 104 -6.24 4.47 -13.17
CA MET A 104 -5.14 3.51 -13.21
C MET A 104 -5.62 2.20 -13.82
N ILE A 105 -5.23 1.92 -15.05
CA ILE A 105 -5.67 0.75 -15.83
C ILE A 105 -4.53 -0.20 -16.21
N ASP A 106 -3.28 0.21 -16.00
CA ASP A 106 -2.06 -0.52 -16.36
C ASP A 106 -1.41 -1.27 -15.19
N GLY A 107 -1.99 -1.19 -14.01
CA GLY A 107 -1.53 -1.88 -12.81
C GLY A 107 -2.48 -1.71 -11.64
N TRP A 108 -2.16 -2.36 -10.51
CA TRP A 108 -2.94 -2.27 -9.28
C TRP A 108 -2.46 -1.20 -8.34
N TYR A 109 -1.16 -0.97 -8.29
CA TYR A 109 -0.51 0.04 -7.46
C TYR A 109 0.33 0.95 -8.31
N GLY A 110 0.50 2.17 -7.86
CA GLY A 110 1.32 3.12 -8.58
C GLY A 110 1.47 4.46 -7.92
N PHE A 111 1.94 5.38 -8.73
CA PHE A 111 2.32 6.73 -8.33
C PHE A 111 1.59 7.75 -9.17
N ARG A 112 1.16 8.83 -8.51
CA ARG A 112 0.78 10.10 -9.17
C ARG A 112 1.69 11.18 -8.65
N HIS A 113 2.15 12.04 -9.52
CA HIS A 113 3.01 13.15 -9.14
C HIS A 113 2.54 14.48 -9.72
N GLN A 114 2.95 15.53 -9.04
CA GLN A 114 2.80 16.90 -9.49
C GLN A 114 4.12 17.63 -9.22
N ASN A 115 4.71 18.17 -10.26
CA ASN A 115 5.95 18.95 -10.22
C ASN A 115 5.88 20.13 -11.19
N SER A 116 6.99 20.84 -11.39
CA SER A 116 7.08 21.99 -12.32
C SER A 116 6.80 21.62 -13.79
N GLU A 117 6.96 20.37 -14.18
CA GLU A 117 6.71 19.87 -15.53
C GLU A 117 5.26 19.43 -15.74
N GLY A 118 4.44 19.39 -14.68
CA GLY A 118 3.05 19.03 -14.71
C GLY A 118 2.70 17.85 -13.80
N THR A 119 1.67 17.10 -14.20
CA THR A 119 1.19 15.93 -13.48
C THR A 119 1.42 14.66 -14.28
N GLY A 120 1.56 13.54 -13.60
CA GLY A 120 1.74 12.25 -14.24
C GLY A 120 1.28 11.10 -13.36
N GLN A 121 1.14 9.94 -13.97
CA GLN A 121 0.77 8.69 -13.33
C GLN A 121 1.57 7.55 -13.92
N ALA A 122 2.01 6.62 -13.08
CA ALA A 122 2.65 5.40 -13.52
C ALA A 122 2.31 4.25 -12.57
N ALA A 123 2.06 3.07 -13.13
CA ALA A 123 1.88 1.85 -12.35
C ALA A 123 3.22 1.31 -11.84
N ASP A 124 3.18 0.68 -10.66
CA ASP A 124 4.29 -0.10 -10.12
C ASP A 124 4.04 -1.58 -10.40
N LEU A 125 4.80 -2.14 -11.33
CA LEU A 125 4.60 -3.51 -11.81
C LEU A 125 5.02 -4.55 -10.78
N LYS A 126 6.03 -4.28 -9.98
CA LYS A 126 6.57 -5.23 -9.00
C LYS A 126 5.57 -5.52 -7.88
N SER A 127 5.00 -4.49 -7.28
CA SER A 127 3.97 -4.65 -6.24
C SER A 127 2.67 -5.24 -6.79
N THR A 128 2.28 -4.82 -7.99
CA THR A 128 1.14 -5.38 -8.71
C THR A 128 1.30 -6.88 -8.92
N GLN A 129 2.44 -7.32 -9.44
CA GLN A 129 2.72 -8.73 -9.68
C GLN A 129 2.77 -9.54 -8.38
N ALA A 130 3.34 -8.98 -7.32
CA ALA A 130 3.38 -9.62 -6.00
C ALA A 130 1.97 -9.92 -5.45
N ALA A 131 1.04 -8.98 -5.59
CA ALA A 131 -0.36 -9.18 -5.19
C ALA A 131 -1.07 -10.22 -6.07
N ILE A 132 -0.90 -10.14 -7.38
CA ILE A 132 -1.52 -11.07 -8.34
C ILE A 132 -1.03 -12.50 -8.10
N ASP A 133 0.26 -12.70 -7.88
CA ASP A 133 0.83 -14.04 -7.62
C ASP A 133 0.26 -14.66 -6.34
N GLN A 134 0.16 -13.90 -5.28
CA GLN A 134 -0.44 -14.37 -4.02
C GLN A 134 -1.91 -14.75 -4.19
N ILE A 135 -2.69 -13.95 -4.90
CA ILE A 135 -4.10 -14.23 -5.17
C ILE A 135 -4.25 -15.44 -6.09
N THR A 136 -3.44 -15.55 -7.12
CA THR A 136 -3.45 -16.69 -8.04
C THR A 136 -3.20 -18.01 -7.30
N ASN A 137 -2.19 -18.05 -6.44
CA ASN A 137 -1.90 -19.22 -5.60
C ASN A 137 -3.07 -19.58 -4.67
N LYS A 138 -3.68 -18.57 -4.06
CA LYS A 138 -4.86 -18.73 -3.20
C LYS A 138 -6.05 -19.30 -3.96
N VAL A 139 -6.38 -18.73 -5.11
CA VAL A 139 -7.49 -19.18 -5.95
C VAL A 139 -7.29 -20.64 -6.35
N ASN A 140 -6.09 -20.99 -6.80
CA ASN A 140 -5.77 -22.37 -7.19
C ASN A 140 -5.91 -23.34 -5.99
N SER A 141 -5.47 -22.94 -4.81
CA SER A 141 -5.61 -23.73 -3.58
C SER A 141 -7.08 -23.96 -3.21
N VAL A 142 -7.92 -22.92 -3.31
CA VAL A 142 -9.34 -23.03 -3.01
C VAL A 142 -10.05 -23.91 -4.03
N ILE A 143 -9.76 -23.76 -5.31
CA ILE A 143 -10.30 -24.62 -6.37
C ILE A 143 -9.94 -26.09 -6.11
N GLU A 144 -8.70 -26.38 -5.76
CA GLU A 144 -8.24 -27.72 -5.44
C GLU A 144 -9.01 -28.34 -4.28
N LYS A 145 -9.18 -27.58 -3.19
CA LYS A 145 -9.99 -28.02 -2.02
C LYS A 145 -11.45 -28.28 -2.38
N MET A 146 -12.05 -27.48 -3.25
CA MET A 146 -13.42 -27.68 -3.72
C MET A 146 -13.55 -28.91 -4.62
N ASN A 147 -12.55 -29.20 -5.44
CA ASN A 147 -12.54 -30.36 -6.32
C ASN A 147 -12.42 -31.68 -5.55
N GLU A 148 -11.69 -31.73 -4.45
CA GLU A 148 -11.60 -32.92 -3.59
C GLU A 148 -12.97 -33.38 -3.10
N LYS A 149 -13.88 -32.44 -2.79
CA LYS A 149 -15.24 -32.78 -2.35
C LYS A 149 -16.11 -33.35 -3.46
N SER A 150 -15.95 -32.91 -4.70
CA SER A 150 -16.73 -33.44 -5.83
C SER A 150 -16.46 -34.92 -6.11
N HIS A 151 -15.27 -35.42 -5.80
CA HIS A 151 -14.92 -36.85 -5.88
C HIS A 151 -15.58 -37.70 -4.79
N GLN A 152 -15.91 -37.15 -3.63
CA GLN A 152 -16.55 -37.87 -2.55
C GLN A 152 -18.08 -38.01 -2.71
N THR A 153 -18.70 -37.20 -3.57
CA THR A 153 -20.16 -37.23 -3.81
C THR A 153 -20.61 -38.30 -4.80
N GLU A 154 -19.70 -38.97 -5.48
CA GLU A 154 -19.98 -40.08 -6.39
C GLU A 154 -20.11 -41.45 -5.73
N LYS A 155 -20.35 -41.50 -4.42
CA LYS A 155 -20.66 -42.78 -3.74
C LYS A 155 -22.02 -43.31 -4.23
N GLU A 156 -21.99 -44.55 -4.65
CA GLU A 156 -23.18 -45.28 -5.05
C GLU A 156 -24.33 -45.14 -4.04
N SER A 157 -25.52 -44.77 -4.54
CA SER A 157 -26.72 -44.79 -3.73
C SER A 157 -26.98 -46.23 -3.29
N SER A 158 -26.90 -46.51 -1.98
CA SER A 158 -27.24 -47.84 -1.48
C SER A 158 -28.73 -48.08 -1.67
N ASN A 159 -29.11 -49.34 -2.04
CA ASN A 159 -30.49 -49.79 -2.16
C ASN A 159 -31.16 -50.05 -0.80
N ALA A 160 -30.77 -49.38 0.24
CA ALA A 160 -31.32 -49.52 1.58
C ALA A 160 -32.77 -49.01 1.65
N THR A 161 -33.64 -49.76 2.28
CA THR A 161 -35.04 -49.40 2.51
C THR A 161 -35.35 -49.25 4.01
N GLY A 162 -36.35 -48.40 4.32
CA GLY A 162 -36.82 -48.22 5.70
C GLY A 162 -35.95 -47.40 6.60
N ARG A 163 -35.70 -47.89 7.80
CA ARG A 163 -34.98 -47.17 8.87
C ARG A 163 -33.53 -46.85 8.50
N MET A 164 -32.87 -47.76 7.79
CA MET A 164 -31.52 -47.61 7.31
C MET A 164 -31.40 -46.48 6.25
N LYS A 165 -32.37 -46.37 5.36
CA LYS A 165 -32.48 -45.26 4.40
C LYS A 165 -32.63 -43.92 5.11
N GLN A 166 -33.45 -43.83 6.16
CA GLN A 166 -33.60 -42.61 6.94
C GLN A 166 -32.29 -42.17 7.62
N ILE A 167 -31.50 -43.12 8.11
CA ILE A 167 -30.18 -42.83 8.69
C ILE A 167 -29.22 -42.34 7.62
N GLU A 168 -29.16 -42.99 6.46
CA GLU A 168 -28.30 -42.57 5.34
C GLU A 168 -28.69 -41.19 4.80
N ASP A 169 -29.97 -40.92 4.64
CA ASP A 169 -30.46 -39.61 4.24
C ASP A 169 -30.08 -38.52 5.25
N LYS A 170 -30.13 -38.83 6.55
CA LYS A 170 -29.72 -37.94 7.63
C LYS A 170 -28.22 -37.65 7.61
N ILE A 171 -27.39 -38.67 7.36
CA ILE A 171 -25.94 -38.56 7.24
C ILE A 171 -25.61 -37.69 6.03
N GLU A 172 -26.22 -37.91 4.88
CA GLU A 172 -26.03 -37.10 3.68
C GLU A 172 -26.41 -35.62 3.91
N GLU A 173 -27.51 -35.38 4.62
CA GLU A 173 -27.92 -34.01 4.98
C GLU A 173 -26.90 -33.32 5.88
N ILE A 174 -26.37 -34.03 6.88
CA ILE A 174 -25.33 -33.51 7.79
C ILE A 174 -24.04 -33.23 7.01
N GLU A 175 -23.60 -34.16 6.17
CA GLU A 175 -22.40 -34.00 5.34
C GLU A 175 -22.53 -32.79 4.41
N SER A 176 -23.68 -32.63 3.76
CA SER A 176 -23.97 -31.52 2.87
C SER A 176 -23.97 -30.18 3.58
N LYS A 177 -24.62 -30.08 4.72
CA LYS A 177 -24.62 -28.87 5.54
C LYS A 177 -23.22 -28.53 6.06
N LEU A 178 -22.49 -29.52 6.54
CA LEU A 178 -21.13 -29.35 7.02
C LEU A 178 -20.21 -28.84 5.91
N TRP A 179 -20.33 -29.41 4.72
CA TRP A 179 -19.54 -28.96 3.58
C TRP A 179 -19.89 -27.52 3.19
N CYS A 180 -21.19 -27.16 3.17
CA CYS A 180 -21.61 -25.78 2.92
C CYS A 180 -21.07 -24.78 3.93
N TYR A 181 -21.14 -25.11 5.22
CA TYR A 181 -20.61 -24.24 6.27
C TYR A 181 -19.09 -24.08 6.14
N ASN A 182 -18.37 -25.16 5.86
CA ASN A 182 -16.94 -25.09 5.62
C ASN A 182 -16.58 -24.26 4.40
N ALA A 183 -17.32 -24.39 3.31
CA ALA A 183 -17.11 -23.61 2.09
C ALA A 183 -17.37 -22.13 2.33
N GLU A 184 -18.46 -21.78 3.01
CA GLU A 184 -18.77 -20.39 3.36
C GLU A 184 -17.70 -19.77 4.27
N LEU A 185 -17.27 -20.49 5.29
CA LEU A 185 -16.21 -20.05 6.19
C LEU A 185 -14.87 -19.90 5.45
N LEU A 186 -14.52 -20.87 4.61
CA LEU A 186 -13.29 -20.81 3.82
C LEU A 186 -13.27 -19.59 2.91
N VAL A 187 -14.36 -19.34 2.20
CA VAL A 187 -14.46 -18.21 1.27
C VAL A 187 -14.41 -16.88 2.05
N ALA A 188 -15.13 -16.75 3.14
CA ALA A 188 -15.12 -15.54 3.96
C ALA A 188 -13.74 -15.26 4.56
N LEU A 189 -13.05 -16.29 5.07
CA LEU A 189 -11.68 -16.19 5.59
C LEU A 189 -10.70 -15.78 4.48
N GLU A 190 -10.77 -16.43 3.33
CA GLU A 190 -9.87 -16.13 2.22
C GLU A 190 -10.15 -14.76 1.61
N ASN A 191 -11.38 -14.31 1.59
CA ASN A 191 -11.72 -12.94 1.18
C ASN A 191 -11.12 -11.90 2.12
N GLN A 192 -11.19 -12.13 3.42
CA GLN A 192 -10.55 -11.26 4.41
C GLN A 192 -9.02 -11.20 4.20
N ARG A 193 -8.41 -12.37 3.99
CA ARG A 193 -6.96 -12.44 3.71
C ARG A 193 -6.58 -11.76 2.40
N THR A 194 -7.42 -11.81 1.38
CA THR A 194 -7.19 -11.11 0.11
C THR A 194 -7.21 -9.60 0.30
N ILE A 195 -8.18 -9.08 1.04
CA ILE A 195 -8.23 -7.66 1.40
C ILE A 195 -6.96 -7.26 2.18
N ASP A 196 -6.58 -8.05 3.18
CA ASP A 196 -5.40 -7.76 4.02
C ASP A 196 -4.09 -7.80 3.21
N LEU A 197 -3.92 -8.76 2.32
CA LEU A 197 -2.70 -8.84 1.51
C LEU A 197 -2.60 -7.70 0.50
N THR A 198 -3.69 -7.27 -0.09
CA THR A 198 -3.69 -6.14 -1.03
C THR A 198 -3.40 -4.82 -0.31
N ASP A 199 -3.96 -4.60 0.87
CA ASP A 199 -3.63 -3.46 1.72
C ASP A 199 -2.17 -3.50 2.18
N SER A 200 -1.65 -4.68 2.51
CA SER A 200 -0.24 -4.87 2.89
C SER A 200 0.71 -4.51 1.75
N GLU A 201 0.42 -4.89 0.51
CA GLU A 201 1.26 -4.54 -0.64
C GLU A 201 1.27 -3.01 -0.89
N MET A 202 0.13 -2.34 -0.71
CA MET A 202 0.06 -0.88 -0.78
C MET A 202 0.94 -0.23 0.28
N ASN A 203 0.83 -0.68 1.53
CA ASN A 203 1.65 -0.18 2.63
C ASN A 203 3.15 -0.44 2.44
N LYS A 204 3.52 -1.59 1.91
CA LYS A 204 4.93 -1.91 1.60
C LYS A 204 5.51 -0.93 0.57
N LEU A 205 4.75 -0.63 -0.48
CA LEU A 205 5.19 0.33 -1.50
C LEU A 205 5.34 1.73 -0.90
N PHE A 206 4.39 2.15 -0.08
CA PHE A 206 4.42 3.42 0.62
C PHE A 206 5.62 3.55 1.56
N GLU A 207 5.87 2.54 2.40
CA GLU A 207 7.00 2.55 3.33
C GLU A 207 8.36 2.44 2.61
N LYS A 208 8.43 1.73 1.50
CA LYS A 208 9.62 1.71 0.64
C LYS A 208 9.94 3.09 0.10
N THR A 209 8.93 3.83 -0.34
CA THR A 209 9.07 5.21 -0.82
C THR A 209 9.48 6.15 0.31
N ARG A 210 8.87 6.02 1.49
CA ARG A 210 9.26 6.78 2.69
C ARG A 210 10.74 6.61 3.00
N ARG A 211 11.24 5.37 2.99
CA ARG A 211 12.65 5.07 3.28
C ARG A 211 13.62 5.65 2.27
N GLN A 212 13.22 5.76 1.01
CA GLN A 212 14.04 6.42 -0.01
C GLN A 212 14.13 7.93 0.20
N LEU A 213 13.00 8.56 0.46
CA LEU A 213 12.89 10.02 0.56
C LEU A 213 13.46 10.58 1.85
N ARG A 214 13.41 9.82 2.93
CA ARG A 214 13.89 10.22 4.28
C ARG A 214 13.39 11.63 4.66
N GLU A 215 14.29 12.47 5.15
CA GLU A 215 14.01 13.86 5.56
C GLU A 215 13.72 14.82 4.39
N ASN A 216 13.95 14.40 3.14
CA ASN A 216 13.70 15.22 1.96
C ASN A 216 12.21 15.41 1.67
N ALA A 217 11.36 14.62 2.29
CA ALA A 217 9.93 14.70 2.11
C ALA A 217 9.19 14.54 3.44
N GLU A 218 7.95 14.97 3.44
CA GLU A 218 7.03 14.82 4.56
C GLU A 218 5.81 13.99 4.15
N ASP A 219 5.44 13.03 5.00
CA ASP A 219 4.18 12.31 4.86
C ASP A 219 3.01 13.25 5.18
N MET A 220 2.14 13.47 4.20
CA MET A 220 0.99 14.36 4.33
C MET A 220 -0.22 13.72 5.02
N GLY A 221 -0.13 12.43 5.37
CA GLY A 221 -1.20 11.70 6.05
C GLY A 221 -2.31 11.15 5.15
N ASN A 222 -2.27 11.43 3.85
CA ASN A 222 -3.28 11.01 2.88
C ASN A 222 -2.76 10.01 1.82
N GLY A 223 -1.57 9.45 2.03
CA GLY A 223 -0.88 8.61 1.05
C GLY A 223 0.03 9.37 0.10
N CYS A 224 0.20 10.67 0.34
CA CYS A 224 1.08 11.53 -0.43
C CYS A 224 2.29 11.98 0.38
N PHE A 225 3.38 12.26 -0.32
CA PHE A 225 4.58 12.92 0.19
C PHE A 225 4.72 14.30 -0.43
N LYS A 226 5.02 15.29 0.40
CA LYS A 226 5.51 16.58 -0.09
C LYS A 226 7.03 16.51 -0.12
N ILE A 227 7.59 16.63 -1.31
CA ILE A 227 9.03 16.61 -1.55
C ILE A 227 9.52 18.06 -1.51
N TYR A 228 10.44 18.37 -0.60
CA TYR A 228 10.90 19.73 -0.35
C TYR A 228 12.09 20.16 -1.21
N HIS A 229 12.25 19.56 -2.38
CA HIS A 229 13.23 19.98 -3.36
C HIS A 229 12.63 19.91 -4.76
N LYS A 230 13.27 20.59 -5.71
CA LYS A 230 12.89 20.45 -7.12
C LYS A 230 13.07 19.00 -7.55
N CYS A 231 12.00 18.37 -7.98
CA CYS A 231 11.99 17.01 -8.47
C CYS A 231 11.31 16.96 -9.84
N ASP A 232 12.11 16.99 -10.90
CA ASP A 232 11.66 16.85 -12.27
C ASP A 232 11.20 15.41 -12.56
N ASN A 233 10.75 15.15 -13.78
CA ASN A 233 10.27 13.82 -14.14
C ASN A 233 11.35 12.74 -14.01
N ALA A 234 12.62 13.07 -14.27
CA ALA A 234 13.73 12.16 -14.08
C ALA A 234 13.96 11.83 -12.59
N CYS A 235 13.85 12.81 -11.71
CA CYS A 235 13.87 12.63 -10.26
C CYS A 235 12.70 11.74 -9.79
N ILE A 236 11.49 12.01 -10.23
CA ILE A 236 10.32 11.18 -9.92
C ILE A 236 10.52 9.75 -10.39
N GLU A 237 11.03 9.53 -11.59
CA GLU A 237 11.33 8.20 -12.10
C GLU A 237 12.37 7.47 -11.26
N SER A 238 13.39 8.18 -10.76
CA SER A 238 14.39 7.59 -9.87
C SER A 238 13.80 7.08 -8.56
N ILE A 239 12.78 7.75 -8.03
CA ILE A 239 12.04 7.29 -6.85
C ILE A 239 11.24 6.03 -7.18
N ARG A 240 10.55 6.00 -8.32
CA ARG A 240 9.78 4.83 -8.76
C ARG A 240 10.65 3.60 -8.98
N ASN A 241 11.83 3.77 -9.58
CA ASN A 241 12.73 2.64 -9.89
C ASN A 241 13.72 2.29 -8.77
N GLY A 242 13.71 3.01 -7.66
CA GLY A 242 14.54 2.72 -6.50
C GLY A 242 15.98 3.24 -6.58
N THR A 243 16.30 4.11 -7.54
CA THR A 243 17.64 4.68 -7.74
C THR A 243 17.81 6.10 -7.19
N TYR A 244 16.81 6.61 -6.47
CA TYR A 244 16.85 7.93 -5.86
C TYR A 244 17.96 8.04 -4.83
N ASP A 245 18.79 9.04 -4.96
CA ASP A 245 19.86 9.37 -4.01
C ASP A 245 19.45 10.60 -3.16
N HIS A 246 19.06 10.35 -1.91
CA HIS A 246 18.58 11.41 -1.02
C HIS A 246 19.68 12.41 -0.65
N ASP A 247 20.95 12.02 -0.62
CA ASP A 247 22.07 12.88 -0.26
C ASP A 247 22.27 14.04 -1.24
N VAL A 248 21.99 13.79 -2.51
CA VAL A 248 22.10 14.80 -3.57
C VAL A 248 21.16 15.99 -3.32
N TYR A 249 19.99 15.75 -2.75
CA TYR A 249 18.92 16.74 -2.60
C TYR A 249 18.74 17.21 -1.15
N ARG A 250 19.48 16.64 -0.21
CA ARG A 250 19.27 16.85 1.24
C ARG A 250 19.36 18.30 1.65
N ASP A 251 20.40 19.01 1.24
CA ASP A 251 20.64 20.41 1.66
C ASP A 251 19.55 21.34 1.11
N GLU A 252 19.19 21.16 -0.17
CA GLU A 252 18.10 21.89 -0.80
C GLU A 252 16.77 21.64 -0.10
N ALA A 253 16.47 20.35 0.18
CA ALA A 253 15.22 19.95 0.84
C ALA A 253 15.11 20.54 2.25
N LEU A 254 16.16 20.50 3.05
CA LEU A 254 16.18 21.04 4.40
C LEU A 254 16.00 22.56 4.38
N ASN A 255 16.69 23.28 3.51
CA ASN A 255 16.52 24.71 3.35
C ASN A 255 15.11 25.10 2.95
N ASN A 256 14.53 24.43 1.95
CA ASN A 256 13.17 24.71 1.48
C ASN A 256 12.14 24.38 2.55
N ARG A 257 12.34 23.28 3.27
CA ARG A 257 11.45 22.85 4.34
C ARG A 257 11.36 23.88 5.46
N PHE A 258 12.50 24.43 5.88
CA PHE A 258 12.54 25.46 6.90
C PHE A 258 11.91 26.78 6.43
N GLN A 259 12.15 27.20 5.20
CA GLN A 259 11.54 28.40 4.61
C GLN A 259 10.02 28.30 4.49
N ILE A 260 9.52 27.15 4.00
CA ILE A 260 8.08 26.95 3.77
C ILE A 260 7.31 26.85 5.08
N LYS A 261 7.89 26.22 6.12
CA LYS A 261 7.25 26.11 7.45
C LYS A 261 7.29 27.39 8.27
N GLY A 262 7.93 28.45 7.78
CA GLY A 262 8.05 29.72 8.50
C GLY A 262 8.82 29.60 9.80
N VAL A 263 9.62 28.54 9.99
CA VAL A 263 10.49 28.37 11.13
C VAL A 263 11.72 29.21 10.86
N GLU A 264 11.79 30.39 11.48
CA GLU A 264 13.07 31.07 11.61
C GLU A 264 14.00 30.14 12.40
N LEU A 265 15.01 29.63 11.70
CA LEU A 265 16.12 28.96 12.37
C LEU A 265 16.72 29.96 13.34
N LYS A 266 16.49 29.76 14.64
CA LYS A 266 17.22 30.46 15.66
C LYS A 266 18.68 30.29 15.32
N SER A 267 19.48 31.35 15.49
CA SER A 267 20.90 31.38 15.10
C SER A 267 21.70 30.18 15.59
N GLY A 268 21.35 29.58 16.74
CA GLY A 268 21.94 28.34 17.24
C GLY A 268 21.66 27.08 16.41
N TYR A 269 20.64 27.06 15.58
CA TYR A 269 20.37 25.93 14.69
C TYR A 269 21.23 25.95 13.42
N LYS A 270 21.54 27.16 12.94
CA LYS A 270 22.48 27.33 11.82
C LYS A 270 23.90 26.91 12.25
N ASP A 271 24.27 27.24 13.48
CA ASP A 271 25.56 26.86 14.06
C ASP A 271 25.62 25.33 14.27
N TRP A 272 24.54 24.69 14.64
CA TRP A 272 24.50 23.25 14.83
C TRP A 272 24.60 22.48 13.49
N ILE A 273 23.96 22.95 12.42
CA ILE A 273 24.08 22.36 11.06
C ILE A 273 25.52 22.57 10.56
N ALA A 274 26.07 23.76 10.71
CA ALA A 274 27.46 24.03 10.35
C ALA A 274 28.46 23.18 11.16
N ALA A 275 28.19 22.94 12.45
CA ALA A 275 29.03 22.10 13.30
C ALA A 275 28.90 20.60 12.96
N ALA A 276 27.76 20.15 12.44
CA ALA A 276 27.58 18.78 11.95
C ALA A 276 28.36 18.52 10.65
N ASP A 277 28.41 19.50 9.76
CA ASP A 277 29.25 19.44 8.55
C ASP A 277 30.74 19.46 8.87
N TYR A 278 31.14 20.10 9.97
CA TYR A 278 32.54 20.15 10.39
C TYR A 278 33.07 18.86 11.04
N LYS A 279 32.19 17.99 11.54
CA LYS A 279 32.59 16.72 12.16
C LYS A 279 32.92 15.63 11.14
N ASP A 280 32.42 15.72 9.95
CA ASP A 280 32.69 14.73 8.91
C ASP A 280 34.07 14.90 8.24
N ASP A 281 34.72 16.07 8.42
CA ASP A 281 36.05 16.32 7.88
C ASP A 281 37.21 15.92 8.82
N ASP A 282 36.94 15.73 10.13
CA ASP A 282 37.99 15.40 11.14
C ASP A 282 38.20 13.89 11.36
N ASP A 283 37.42 13.01 10.76
CA ASP A 283 37.57 11.55 10.84
C ASP A 283 38.40 10.95 9.68
N LYS A 284 39.38 11.72 9.14
CA LYS A 284 40.46 11.12 8.36
C LYS A 284 41.52 10.61 9.31
N PRO A 285 41.87 9.32 9.34
CA PRO A 285 42.93 8.80 10.15
C PRO A 285 44.26 9.39 9.67
N GLY A 286 44.76 10.37 10.42
CA GLY A 286 46.09 10.88 10.29
C GLY A 286 47.07 9.78 10.64
N GLY A 287 47.82 9.35 9.66
CA GLY A 287 48.85 8.34 9.82
C GLY A 287 50.00 8.83 10.68
N GLY A 288 50.44 7.93 11.56
CA GLY A 288 51.84 7.81 11.92
C GLY A 288 52.24 8.36 13.28
N GLY A 289 52.70 7.45 14.14
CA GLY A 289 53.71 7.80 15.15
C GLY A 289 53.65 6.93 16.41
N SER A 290 54.31 5.82 16.34
CA SER A 290 54.99 5.02 17.35
C SER A 290 55.03 5.50 18.82
N GLY A 291 54.83 4.53 19.72
CA GLY A 291 55.53 4.54 21.01
C GLY A 291 54.84 3.92 22.20
N GLY A 292 55.15 2.65 22.48
CA GLY A 292 55.56 2.21 23.79
C GLY A 292 54.56 1.84 24.88
N GLY A 293 54.40 0.55 25.12
CA GLY A 293 54.66 -0.01 26.42
C GLY A 293 53.49 -0.12 27.43
N GLY A 294 53.17 -1.36 27.83
CA GLY A 294 52.84 -1.64 29.22
C GLY A 294 51.59 -2.49 29.48
N SER A 295 51.78 -3.77 29.48
CA SER A 295 51.28 -4.86 30.35
C SER A 295 50.08 -4.63 31.29
N GLY A 296 49.21 -5.63 31.28
CA GLY A 296 48.64 -6.15 32.52
C GLY A 296 47.18 -6.55 32.53
N GLY A 297 46.90 -7.84 32.39
CA GLY A 297 46.11 -8.57 33.38
C GLY A 297 44.59 -8.67 33.19
N GLY A 298 44.11 -9.76 32.70
CA GLY A 298 43.41 -10.77 33.47
C GLY A 298 41.92 -10.56 33.71
N GLY A 299 41.14 -11.54 33.28
CA GLY A 299 39.89 -11.85 33.94
C GLY A 299 38.74 -12.27 33.07
N SER A 300 38.69 -13.55 32.74
CA SER A 300 37.55 -14.32 32.28
C SER A 300 36.35 -14.25 33.25
N HIS A 301 35.14 -14.32 32.74
CA HIS A 301 34.15 -15.29 33.20
C HIS A 301 32.89 -15.35 32.30
N HIS A 302 32.60 -16.60 31.98
CA HIS A 302 31.41 -17.22 31.41
C HIS A 302 30.10 -16.99 32.23
N HIS A 303 28.95 -17.07 31.55
CA HIS A 303 27.81 -18.02 31.70
C HIS A 303 26.58 -17.43 31.02
N HIS A 304 26.02 -18.09 30.06
CA HIS A 304 25.03 -19.16 29.87
C HIS A 304 23.60 -18.89 30.42
N HIS A 305 22.64 -19.12 29.49
CA HIS A 305 21.25 -19.63 29.59
C HIS A 305 20.14 -18.67 30.06
N HIS A 306 19.08 -18.54 29.40
CA HIS A 306 17.95 -19.31 28.85
C HIS A 306 17.24 -18.53 27.77
#